data_8301f38633373f9efeec97b772d3a3d1
#
_entry.id   8301f38633373f9efeec97b772d3a3d1
#
_cell.length_a   1.000
_cell.length_b   1.000
_cell.length_c   1.000
_cell.angle_alpha   90.00
_cell.angle_beta   90.00
_cell.angle_gamma   90.00
#
_symmetry.space_group_name_H-M   'P 1'
#
loop_
_entity.id
_entity.type
_entity.pdbx_description
1 polymer ?
#
loop_
_entity_poly.entity_id
_entity_poly.type
_entity_poly.pdbx_seq_one_letter_code
_entity_poly.pdbx_strand_id
1 'polypeptide(L)'
;MPAFHKLFKVLPIMLSAFVLVSCASKKNTLENKQADLYFGAGTQSLMAGEYTEALKNLLQANKLRPNDDEILNNLGMAYYLKGERDLAVKTFEEALKINKENSDAKTNIASVYFKEKNYKQAEAIYKEVLRDLTYDKQARTYFNLGMIEVEHKRDIAKAEEYFKKSIQEDDNYCPASYQLGLIQYTRRQFNTALRSFKDASMGTCYNSPAPIYHQALTLIELGNLEDARIKLDEIETRFSKTPYAARARAKTIELNGINKNKMIEAKSSSKMLESPEF
;
A
#
# COMPACT_ATOMS: atom_id res chain seq x y z
N MET A 1 19.10 58.98 -52.07
CA MET A 1 19.51 57.65 -51.60
C MET A 1 19.90 57.72 -50.13
N PRO A 2 18.92 57.69 -49.17
CA PRO A 2 19.23 57.47 -47.74
C PRO A 2 18.48 56.31 -47.07
N ALA A 3 17.94 55.35 -47.83
CA ALA A 3 17.09 54.28 -47.23
C ALA A 3 17.85 52.94 -46.94
N PHE A 4 19.04 52.77 -47.48
CA PHE A 4 19.80 51.47 -47.34
C PHE A 4 20.60 51.34 -46.05
N HIS A 5 20.88 52.41 -45.32
CA HIS A 5 21.76 52.37 -44.15
C HIS A 5 21.04 52.01 -42.83
N LYS A 6 19.70 52.03 -42.79
CA LYS A 6 18.93 51.60 -41.59
C LYS A 6 18.62 50.14 -41.54
N LEU A 7 18.65 49.42 -42.68
CA LEU A 7 18.32 47.97 -42.71
C LEU A 7 19.45 47.09 -42.17
N PHE A 8 20.71 47.54 -42.25
CA PHE A 8 21.85 46.73 -41.81
C PHE A 8 22.10 46.74 -40.29
N LYS A 9 21.54 47.69 -39.54
CA LYS A 9 21.68 47.75 -38.06
C LYS A 9 20.64 46.91 -37.28
N VAL A 10 19.55 46.49 -37.90
CA VAL A 10 18.50 45.71 -37.24
C VAL A 10 18.76 44.21 -37.42
N LEU A 11 19.40 43.77 -38.49
CA LEU A 11 19.67 42.39 -38.82
C LEU A 11 20.54 41.62 -37.77
N PRO A 12 21.64 42.20 -37.24
CA PRO A 12 22.45 41.50 -36.20
C PRO A 12 21.75 41.40 -34.85
N ILE A 13 20.84 42.34 -34.52
CA ILE A 13 20.07 42.28 -33.25
C ILE A 13 19.02 41.19 -33.31
N MET A 14 18.33 40.99 -34.44
CA MET A 14 17.38 39.89 -34.62
C MET A 14 18.09 38.52 -34.64
N LEU A 15 19.27 38.41 -35.21
CA LEU A 15 20.02 37.14 -35.25
C LEU A 15 20.54 36.76 -33.87
N SER A 16 20.98 37.72 -33.04
CA SER A 16 21.42 37.48 -31.66
C SER A 16 20.26 37.07 -30.73
N ALA A 17 19.07 37.64 -30.92
CA ALA A 17 17.87 37.26 -30.18
C ALA A 17 17.44 35.80 -30.51
N PHE A 18 17.54 35.39 -31.77
CA PHE A 18 17.20 34.02 -32.20
C PHE A 18 18.15 32.97 -31.66
N VAL A 19 19.45 33.26 -31.56
CA VAL A 19 20.47 32.35 -30.97
C VAL A 19 20.23 32.20 -29.45
N LEU A 20 19.90 33.27 -28.73
CA LEU A 20 19.66 33.23 -27.31
C LEU A 20 18.37 32.42 -26.97
N VAL A 21 17.31 32.55 -27.77
CA VAL A 21 16.08 31.78 -27.61
C VAL A 21 16.32 30.29 -27.89
N SER A 22 17.12 29.95 -28.90
CA SER A 22 17.46 28.56 -29.24
C SER A 22 18.30 27.88 -28.13
N CYS A 23 19.27 28.62 -27.55
CA CYS A 23 20.07 28.10 -26.43
C CYS A 23 19.25 27.91 -25.14
N ALA A 24 18.35 28.83 -24.81
CA ALA A 24 17.45 28.72 -23.64
C ALA A 24 16.50 27.54 -23.78
N SER A 25 15.91 27.34 -24.97
CA SER A 25 15.02 26.19 -25.24
C SER A 25 15.75 24.85 -25.10
N LYS A 26 16.99 24.75 -25.59
CA LYS A 26 17.82 23.53 -25.51
C LYS A 26 18.27 23.24 -24.07
N LYS A 27 18.55 24.25 -23.27
CA LYS A 27 18.90 24.12 -21.86
C LYS A 27 17.68 23.61 -21.06
N ASN A 28 16.51 24.20 -21.22
CA ASN A 28 15.27 23.76 -20.57
C ASN A 28 14.92 22.31 -20.91
N THR A 29 15.12 21.86 -22.15
CA THR A 29 14.88 20.46 -22.55
C THR A 29 15.86 19.49 -21.88
N LEU A 30 17.12 19.89 -21.67
CA LEU A 30 18.11 19.05 -20.99
C LEU A 30 17.82 18.95 -19.48
N GLU A 31 17.51 20.08 -18.83
CA GLU A 31 17.13 20.13 -17.41
C GLU A 31 15.88 19.30 -17.14
N ASN A 32 14.86 19.37 -18.00
CA ASN A 32 13.67 18.55 -17.90
C ASN A 32 13.97 17.05 -18.01
N LYS A 33 14.82 16.64 -18.96
CA LYS A 33 15.24 15.23 -19.06
C LYS A 33 16.02 14.76 -17.84
N GLN A 34 16.85 15.61 -17.26
CA GLN A 34 17.55 15.29 -16.02
C GLN A 34 16.57 15.18 -14.83
N ALA A 35 15.56 16.06 -14.75
CA ALA A 35 14.52 15.97 -13.75
C ALA A 35 13.76 14.64 -13.85
N ASP A 36 13.40 14.22 -15.08
CA ASP A 36 12.73 12.92 -15.31
C ASP A 36 13.59 11.73 -14.85
N LEU A 37 14.89 11.76 -15.13
CA LEU A 37 15.81 10.71 -14.68
C LEU A 37 15.89 10.63 -13.15
N TYR A 38 16.05 11.77 -12.46
CA TYR A 38 16.06 11.80 -11.01
C TYR A 38 14.72 11.43 -10.40
N PHE A 39 13.61 11.86 -10.99
CA PHE A 39 12.26 11.49 -10.57
C PHE A 39 12.03 9.98 -10.69
N GLY A 40 12.38 9.39 -11.84
CA GLY A 40 12.30 7.95 -12.06
C GLY A 40 13.16 7.15 -11.08
N ALA A 41 14.43 7.55 -10.88
CA ALA A 41 15.32 6.91 -9.91
C ALA A 41 14.79 7.05 -8.47
N GLY A 42 14.29 8.22 -8.10
CA GLY A 42 13.70 8.46 -6.78
C GLY A 42 12.44 7.63 -6.54
N THR A 43 11.56 7.52 -7.54
CA THR A 43 10.35 6.68 -7.48
C THR A 43 10.72 5.20 -7.36
N GLN A 44 11.70 4.74 -8.12
CA GLN A 44 12.18 3.36 -8.03
C GLN A 44 12.76 3.05 -6.64
N SER A 45 13.56 3.97 -6.08
CA SER A 45 14.11 3.83 -4.72
C SER A 45 13.01 3.82 -3.63
N LEU A 46 11.92 4.59 -3.81
CA LEU A 46 10.73 4.50 -2.93
C LEU A 46 10.14 3.09 -2.93
N MET A 47 9.97 2.52 -4.12
CA MET A 47 9.40 1.16 -4.27
C MET A 47 10.34 0.08 -3.71
N ALA A 48 11.65 0.29 -3.78
CA ALA A 48 12.66 -0.61 -3.21
C ALA A 48 12.82 -0.46 -1.69
N GLY A 49 12.18 0.54 -1.05
CA GLY A 49 12.36 0.83 0.38
C GLY A 49 13.66 1.57 0.72
N GLU A 50 14.36 2.07 -0.28
CA GLU A 50 15.62 2.81 -0.16
C GLU A 50 15.36 4.30 0.07
N TYR A 51 14.70 4.65 1.17
CA TYR A 51 14.12 5.98 1.39
C TYR A 51 15.14 7.12 1.40
N THR A 52 16.39 6.84 1.79
CA THR A 52 17.46 7.86 1.79
C THR A 52 17.88 8.20 0.35
N GLU A 53 18.03 7.21 -0.50
CA GLU A 53 18.36 7.42 -1.91
C GLU A 53 17.16 8.02 -2.67
N ALA A 54 15.96 7.58 -2.35
CA ALA A 54 14.72 8.18 -2.86
C ALA A 54 14.68 9.69 -2.57
N LEU A 55 14.89 10.09 -1.30
CA LEU A 55 14.90 11.49 -0.90
C LEU A 55 15.96 12.31 -1.65
N LYS A 56 17.18 11.78 -1.77
CA LYS A 56 18.27 12.43 -2.49
C LYS A 56 17.92 12.69 -3.96
N ASN A 57 17.41 11.67 -4.65
CA ASN A 57 17.04 11.79 -6.07
C ASN A 57 15.84 12.73 -6.26
N LEU A 58 14.80 12.63 -5.43
CA LEU A 58 13.62 13.49 -5.53
C LEU A 58 13.93 14.95 -5.20
N LEU A 59 14.85 15.24 -4.29
CA LEU A 59 15.35 16.59 -4.06
C LEU A 59 16.07 17.16 -5.29
N GLN A 60 16.85 16.34 -6.03
CA GLN A 60 17.48 16.78 -7.28
C GLN A 60 16.43 17.02 -8.38
N ALA A 61 15.42 16.15 -8.49
CA ALA A 61 14.30 16.34 -9.41
C ALA A 61 13.58 17.67 -9.12
N ASN A 62 13.23 17.90 -7.84
CA ASN A 62 12.54 19.12 -7.41
C ASN A 62 13.39 20.40 -7.62
N LYS A 63 14.70 20.31 -7.47
CA LYS A 63 15.60 21.44 -7.78
C LYS A 63 15.56 21.83 -9.25
N LEU A 64 15.43 20.87 -10.15
CA LEU A 64 15.39 21.09 -11.59
C LEU A 64 13.98 21.49 -12.06
N ARG A 65 12.94 21.01 -11.38
CA ARG A 65 11.53 21.25 -11.73
C ARG A 65 10.68 21.49 -10.46
N PRO A 66 10.82 22.68 -9.84
CA PRO A 66 10.27 22.96 -8.49
C PRO A 66 8.74 23.06 -8.43
N ASN A 67 8.09 23.31 -9.58
CA ASN A 67 6.63 23.45 -9.68
C ASN A 67 5.99 22.22 -10.34
N ASP A 68 6.45 21.03 -9.97
CA ASP A 68 5.90 19.77 -10.43
C ASP A 68 5.22 19.05 -9.26
N ASP A 69 3.91 18.91 -9.34
CA ASP A 69 3.10 18.34 -8.27
C ASP A 69 3.34 16.84 -8.07
N GLU A 70 3.73 16.10 -9.13
CA GLU A 70 4.09 14.68 -9.02
C GLU A 70 5.42 14.48 -8.30
N ILE A 71 6.43 15.31 -8.63
CA ILE A 71 7.72 15.29 -7.93
C ILE A 71 7.53 15.63 -6.46
N LEU A 72 6.75 16.69 -6.16
CA LEU A 72 6.45 17.07 -4.77
C LEU A 72 5.67 15.99 -4.04
N ASN A 73 4.69 15.34 -4.68
CA ASN A 73 3.99 14.21 -4.09
C ASN A 73 4.95 13.08 -3.68
N ASN A 74 5.83 12.66 -4.58
CA ASN A 74 6.78 11.59 -4.26
C ASN A 74 7.83 12.02 -3.24
N LEU A 75 8.24 13.29 -3.25
CA LEU A 75 9.13 13.88 -2.24
C LEU A 75 8.46 13.89 -0.85
N GLY A 76 7.18 14.27 -0.78
CA GLY A 76 6.39 14.18 0.45
C GLY A 76 6.31 12.75 0.97
N MET A 77 6.13 11.77 0.08
CA MET A 77 6.15 10.36 0.45
C MET A 77 7.51 9.92 0.99
N ALA A 78 8.62 10.37 0.37
CA ALA A 78 9.97 10.07 0.84
C ALA A 78 10.21 10.64 2.25
N TYR A 79 9.79 11.88 2.52
CA TYR A 79 9.82 12.47 3.86
C TYR A 79 9.00 11.66 4.85
N TYR A 80 7.78 11.27 4.50
CA TYR A 80 6.91 10.47 5.38
C TYR A 80 7.55 9.14 5.77
N LEU A 81 8.12 8.42 4.81
CA LEU A 81 8.77 7.13 5.02
C LEU A 81 10.10 7.25 5.80
N LYS A 82 10.73 8.43 5.78
CA LYS A 82 11.88 8.79 6.64
C LYS A 82 11.45 9.19 8.06
N GLY A 83 10.16 9.32 8.34
CA GLY A 83 9.63 9.76 9.64
C GLY A 83 9.48 11.27 9.79
N GLU A 84 9.80 12.05 8.75
CA GLU A 84 9.73 13.51 8.71
C GLU A 84 8.31 13.99 8.35
N ARG A 85 7.38 13.79 9.27
CA ARG A 85 5.93 13.97 9.01
C ARG A 85 5.54 15.40 8.66
N ASP A 86 6.08 16.39 9.39
CA ASP A 86 5.75 17.79 9.15
C ASP A 86 6.23 18.24 7.77
N LEU A 87 7.42 17.79 7.36
CA LEU A 87 7.94 18.03 6.02
C LEU A 87 7.09 17.33 4.95
N ALA A 88 6.62 16.11 5.23
CA ALA A 88 5.75 15.40 4.32
C ALA A 88 4.43 16.14 4.09
N VAL A 89 3.74 16.54 5.17
CA VAL A 89 2.47 17.30 5.07
C VAL A 89 2.67 18.59 4.30
N LYS A 90 3.68 19.38 4.66
CA LYS A 90 4.01 20.62 3.96
C LYS A 90 4.27 20.40 2.46
N THR A 91 5.00 19.35 2.12
CA THR A 91 5.35 19.05 0.72
C THR A 91 4.12 18.58 -0.08
N PHE A 92 3.22 17.77 0.52
CA PHE A 92 1.94 17.44 -0.10
C PHE A 92 1.04 18.67 -0.28
N GLU A 93 1.00 19.58 0.69
CA GLU A 93 0.27 20.86 0.56
C GLU A 93 0.85 21.73 -0.57
N GLU A 94 2.17 21.74 -0.75
CA GLU A 94 2.82 22.42 -1.87
C GLU A 94 2.40 21.81 -3.21
N ALA A 95 2.35 20.47 -3.32
CA ALA A 95 1.83 19.78 -4.50
C ALA A 95 0.37 20.20 -4.78
N LEU A 96 -0.48 20.23 -3.76
CA LEU A 96 -1.90 20.62 -3.90
C LEU A 96 -2.11 22.11 -4.19
N LYS A 97 -1.16 23.01 -3.87
CA LYS A 97 -1.19 24.39 -4.32
C LYS A 97 -0.96 24.52 -5.83
N ILE A 98 -0.13 23.65 -6.40
CA ILE A 98 0.17 23.62 -7.84
C ILE A 98 -0.99 22.94 -8.59
N ASN A 99 -1.39 21.77 -8.14
CA ASN A 99 -2.46 20.98 -8.73
C ASN A 99 -3.44 20.52 -7.64
N LYS A 100 -4.57 21.23 -7.52
CA LYS A 100 -5.62 20.93 -6.53
C LYS A 100 -6.30 19.58 -6.79
N GLU A 101 -6.20 19.05 -8.01
CA GLU A 101 -6.81 17.79 -8.40
C GLU A 101 -5.84 16.60 -8.31
N ASN A 102 -4.63 16.79 -7.75
CA ASN A 102 -3.72 15.67 -7.51
C ASN A 102 -4.28 14.72 -6.43
N SER A 103 -5.00 13.69 -6.89
CA SER A 103 -5.65 12.69 -6.03
C SER A 103 -4.65 11.83 -5.25
N ASP A 104 -3.42 11.62 -5.77
CA ASP A 104 -2.34 10.96 -5.03
C ASP A 104 -1.89 11.79 -3.82
N ALA A 105 -1.65 13.08 -4.01
CA ALA A 105 -1.26 13.98 -2.91
C ALA A 105 -2.37 14.11 -1.86
N LYS A 106 -3.65 14.23 -2.28
CA LYS A 106 -4.81 14.19 -1.38
C LYS A 106 -4.85 12.89 -0.57
N THR A 107 -4.69 11.73 -1.22
CA THR A 107 -4.73 10.42 -0.55
C THR A 107 -3.56 10.25 0.41
N ASN A 108 -2.38 10.75 0.07
CA ASN A 108 -1.20 10.66 0.91
C ASN A 108 -1.31 11.54 2.16
N ILE A 109 -1.74 12.80 2.03
CA ILE A 109 -1.94 13.67 3.20
C ILE A 109 -3.06 13.14 4.11
N ALA A 110 -4.14 12.59 3.54
CA ALA A 110 -5.19 11.94 4.30
C ALA A 110 -4.67 10.70 5.07
N SER A 111 -3.72 9.95 4.48
CA SER A 111 -3.08 8.82 5.14
C SER A 111 -2.20 9.26 6.32
N VAL A 112 -1.55 10.42 6.24
CA VAL A 112 -0.82 11.01 7.38
C VAL A 112 -1.81 11.36 8.49
N TYR A 113 -2.89 12.08 8.20
CA TYR A 113 -3.93 12.42 9.17
C TYR A 113 -4.57 11.18 9.82
N PHE A 114 -4.80 10.12 9.04
CA PHE A 114 -5.28 8.85 9.58
C PHE A 114 -4.31 8.27 10.63
N LYS A 115 -3.01 8.23 10.32
CA LYS A 115 -1.97 7.74 11.24
C LYS A 115 -1.84 8.59 12.51
N GLU A 116 -2.12 9.87 12.42
CA GLU A 116 -2.19 10.81 13.54
C GLU A 116 -3.52 10.74 14.30
N LYS A 117 -4.40 9.80 13.91
CA LYS A 117 -5.75 9.64 14.47
C LYS A 117 -6.67 10.86 14.25
N ASN A 118 -6.31 11.73 13.32
CA ASN A 118 -7.16 12.83 12.88
C ASN A 118 -8.17 12.33 11.83
N TYR A 119 -8.99 11.37 12.27
CA TYR A 119 -9.91 10.63 11.41
C TYR A 119 -10.92 11.51 10.67
N LYS A 120 -11.35 12.61 11.30
CA LYS A 120 -12.33 13.53 10.68
C LYS A 120 -11.76 14.23 9.44
N GLN A 121 -10.51 14.71 9.51
CA GLN A 121 -9.84 15.33 8.37
C GLN A 121 -9.51 14.29 7.30
N ALA A 122 -8.97 13.13 7.70
CA ALA A 122 -8.68 12.05 6.79
C ALA A 122 -9.94 11.62 6.00
N GLU A 123 -11.06 11.39 6.69
CA GLU A 123 -12.32 11.00 6.07
C GLU A 123 -12.84 12.03 5.05
N ALA A 124 -12.77 13.33 5.41
CA ALA A 124 -13.22 14.40 4.52
C ALA A 124 -12.44 14.41 3.20
N ILE A 125 -11.11 14.27 3.29
CA ILE A 125 -10.23 14.24 2.11
C ILE A 125 -10.43 12.97 1.30
N TYR A 126 -10.52 11.79 1.93
CA TYR A 126 -10.80 10.54 1.20
C TYR A 126 -12.13 10.59 0.43
N LYS A 127 -13.19 11.17 1.03
CA LYS A 127 -14.47 11.37 0.34
C LYS A 127 -14.38 12.37 -0.83
N GLU A 128 -13.49 13.35 -0.74
CA GLU A 128 -13.21 14.25 -1.85
C GLU A 128 -12.51 13.51 -2.99
N VAL A 129 -11.50 12.70 -2.69
CA VAL A 129 -10.79 11.87 -3.69
C VAL A 129 -11.74 10.96 -4.46
N LEU A 130 -12.74 10.38 -3.81
CA LEU A 130 -13.74 9.51 -4.47
C LEU A 130 -14.64 10.24 -5.47
N ARG A 131 -14.60 11.57 -5.56
CA ARG A 131 -15.31 12.34 -6.61
C ARG A 131 -14.54 12.38 -7.93
N ASP A 132 -13.24 12.09 -7.89
CA ASP A 132 -12.41 11.94 -9.07
C ASP A 132 -12.60 10.53 -9.65
N LEU A 133 -13.52 10.42 -10.62
CA LEU A 133 -13.84 9.16 -11.30
C LEU A 133 -12.72 8.67 -12.23
N THR A 134 -11.69 9.49 -12.47
CA THR A 134 -10.53 9.12 -13.30
C THR A 134 -9.37 8.58 -12.49
N TYR A 135 -9.45 8.67 -11.15
CA TYR A 135 -8.40 8.19 -10.25
C TYR A 135 -8.41 6.66 -10.16
N ASP A 136 -7.34 6.05 -10.65
CA ASP A 136 -7.20 4.59 -10.77
C ASP A 136 -6.86 3.86 -9.45
N LYS A 137 -6.55 4.61 -8.36
CA LYS A 137 -6.21 4.04 -7.05
C LYS A 137 -7.33 4.19 -6.01
N GLN A 138 -8.59 4.21 -6.45
CA GLN A 138 -9.75 4.34 -5.56
C GLN A 138 -9.85 3.17 -4.55
N ALA A 139 -9.37 1.99 -4.90
CA ALA A 139 -9.32 0.83 -4.00
C ALA A 139 -8.66 1.17 -2.65
N ARG A 140 -7.51 1.86 -2.67
CA ARG A 140 -6.81 2.32 -1.47
C ARG A 140 -7.65 3.32 -0.66
N THR A 141 -8.37 4.20 -1.34
CA THR A 141 -9.22 5.20 -0.70
C THR A 141 -10.40 4.55 0.03
N TYR A 142 -11.09 3.61 -0.63
CA TYR A 142 -12.15 2.82 0.01
C TYR A 142 -11.63 2.01 1.19
N PHE A 143 -10.47 1.36 1.05
CA PHE A 143 -9.84 0.63 2.15
C PHE A 143 -9.61 1.54 3.37
N ASN A 144 -9.03 2.71 3.18
CA ASN A 144 -8.74 3.65 4.27
C ASN A 144 -10.03 4.17 4.94
N LEU A 145 -11.10 4.41 4.18
CA LEU A 145 -12.41 4.73 4.74
C LEU A 145 -12.95 3.56 5.58
N GLY A 146 -12.81 2.34 5.10
CA GLY A 146 -13.16 1.13 5.87
C GLY A 146 -12.37 1.03 7.18
N MET A 147 -11.08 1.35 7.16
CA MET A 147 -10.26 1.38 8.37
C MET A 147 -10.70 2.46 9.36
N ILE A 148 -11.16 3.63 8.91
CA ILE A 148 -11.75 4.67 9.78
C ILE A 148 -13.02 4.13 10.46
N GLU A 149 -13.86 3.42 9.75
CA GLU A 149 -15.06 2.81 10.34
C GLU A 149 -14.69 1.76 11.42
N VAL A 150 -13.64 0.95 11.17
CA VAL A 150 -13.14 -0.04 12.15
C VAL A 150 -12.54 0.63 13.38
N GLU A 151 -11.59 1.55 13.19
CA GLU A 151 -10.75 2.05 14.29
C GLU A 151 -11.43 3.15 15.10
N HIS A 152 -12.20 4.01 14.45
CA HIS A 152 -12.77 5.21 15.06
C HIS A 152 -14.27 5.08 15.36
N LYS A 153 -15.07 4.74 14.35
CA LYS A 153 -16.54 4.73 14.48
C LYS A 153 -17.09 3.41 15.01
N ARG A 154 -16.32 2.33 14.94
CA ARG A 154 -16.71 0.98 15.33
C ARG A 154 -17.91 0.43 14.54
N ASP A 155 -18.16 0.97 13.34
CA ASP A 155 -19.19 0.51 12.43
C ASP A 155 -18.63 -0.56 11.49
N ILE A 156 -18.68 -1.82 11.97
CA ILE A 156 -18.15 -2.97 11.23
C ILE A 156 -18.97 -3.27 9.96
N ALA A 157 -20.27 -2.97 9.96
CA ALA A 157 -21.10 -3.19 8.78
C ALA A 157 -20.69 -2.25 7.63
N LYS A 158 -20.46 -1.00 7.95
CA LYS A 158 -20.00 0.00 6.97
C LYS A 158 -18.56 -0.21 6.56
N ALA A 159 -17.71 -0.66 7.48
CA ALA A 159 -16.34 -1.06 7.14
C ALA A 159 -16.34 -2.19 6.10
N GLU A 160 -17.17 -3.20 6.29
CA GLU A 160 -17.34 -4.30 5.34
C GLU A 160 -17.81 -3.81 3.97
N GLU A 161 -18.75 -2.86 3.91
CA GLU A 161 -19.17 -2.24 2.65
C GLU A 161 -18.01 -1.57 1.93
N TYR A 162 -17.20 -0.78 2.65
CA TYR A 162 -16.04 -0.11 2.08
C TYR A 162 -14.95 -1.09 1.62
N PHE A 163 -14.68 -2.18 2.37
CA PHE A 163 -13.72 -3.19 1.92
C PHE A 163 -14.21 -3.93 0.67
N LYS A 164 -15.51 -4.23 0.56
CA LYS A 164 -16.08 -4.80 -0.68
C LYS A 164 -15.94 -3.86 -1.86
N LYS A 165 -16.16 -2.54 -1.68
CA LYS A 165 -15.93 -1.53 -2.74
C LYS A 165 -14.45 -1.47 -3.12
N SER A 166 -13.54 -1.53 -2.16
CA SER A 166 -12.11 -1.59 -2.42
C SER A 166 -11.74 -2.77 -3.32
N ILE A 167 -12.28 -3.96 -3.04
CA ILE A 167 -12.05 -5.17 -3.84
C ILE A 167 -12.69 -5.07 -5.23
N GLN A 168 -13.83 -4.38 -5.36
CA GLN A 168 -14.47 -4.13 -6.66
C GLN A 168 -13.67 -3.21 -7.56
N GLU A 169 -12.99 -2.21 -6.98
CA GLU A 169 -12.11 -1.27 -7.72
C GLU A 169 -10.79 -1.94 -8.13
N ASP A 170 -10.22 -2.79 -7.28
CA ASP A 170 -8.99 -3.55 -7.57
C ASP A 170 -8.99 -4.85 -6.75
N ASP A 171 -9.19 -5.97 -7.40
CA ASP A 171 -9.20 -7.30 -6.80
C ASP A 171 -7.79 -7.75 -6.33
N ASN A 172 -6.74 -7.15 -6.87
CA ASN A 172 -5.36 -7.35 -6.44
C ASN A 172 -4.97 -6.51 -5.21
N TYR A 173 -5.83 -5.60 -4.77
CA TYR A 173 -5.60 -4.81 -3.55
C TYR A 173 -5.91 -5.64 -2.30
N CYS A 174 -5.04 -6.60 -2.02
CA CYS A 174 -5.18 -7.61 -0.97
C CYS A 174 -5.44 -7.10 0.47
N PRO A 175 -5.06 -5.86 0.91
CA PRO A 175 -5.37 -5.41 2.26
C PRO A 175 -6.87 -5.41 2.57
N ALA A 176 -7.72 -5.11 1.58
CA ALA A 176 -9.17 -5.12 1.75
C ALA A 176 -9.73 -6.54 1.94
N SER A 177 -9.28 -7.49 1.13
CA SER A 177 -9.62 -8.92 1.25
C SER A 177 -9.19 -9.47 2.60
N TYR A 178 -8.02 -9.06 3.11
CA TYR A 178 -7.55 -9.47 4.43
C TYR A 178 -8.46 -8.97 5.56
N GLN A 179 -8.84 -7.69 5.56
CA GLN A 179 -9.72 -7.11 6.56
C GLN A 179 -11.13 -7.74 6.49
N LEU A 180 -11.64 -7.98 5.29
CA LEU A 180 -12.91 -8.69 5.10
C LEU A 180 -12.83 -10.09 5.69
N GLY A 181 -11.75 -10.82 5.46
CA GLY A 181 -11.50 -12.13 6.06
C GLY A 181 -11.49 -12.10 7.58
N LEU A 182 -10.88 -11.09 8.21
CA LEU A 182 -10.89 -10.91 9.66
C LEU A 182 -12.31 -10.67 10.21
N ILE A 183 -13.11 -9.85 9.55
CA ILE A 183 -14.51 -9.62 9.92
C ILE A 183 -15.31 -10.92 9.84
N GLN A 184 -15.18 -11.67 8.75
CA GLN A 184 -15.86 -12.94 8.54
C GLN A 184 -15.43 -14.00 9.57
N TYR A 185 -14.13 -14.06 9.87
CA TYR A 185 -13.58 -14.96 10.89
C TYR A 185 -14.17 -14.69 12.29
N THR A 186 -14.22 -13.42 12.70
CA THR A 186 -14.79 -13.03 14.00
C THR A 186 -16.30 -13.35 14.10
N ARG A 187 -17.01 -13.33 12.97
CA ARG A 187 -18.43 -13.77 12.86
C ARG A 187 -18.59 -15.28 12.72
N ARG A 188 -17.51 -16.06 12.82
CA ARG A 188 -17.47 -17.52 12.63
C ARG A 188 -17.92 -17.99 11.24
N GLN A 189 -17.84 -17.12 10.25
CA GLN A 189 -18.14 -17.43 8.84
C GLN A 189 -16.90 -18.02 8.17
N PHE A 190 -16.42 -19.16 8.69
CA PHE A 190 -15.09 -19.69 8.37
C PHE A 190 -14.89 -20.03 6.89
N ASN A 191 -15.89 -20.55 6.18
CA ASN A 191 -15.76 -20.85 4.75
C ASN A 191 -15.54 -19.59 3.89
N THR A 192 -16.24 -18.49 4.21
CA THR A 192 -16.03 -17.21 3.50
C THR A 192 -14.74 -16.54 3.92
N ALA A 193 -14.40 -16.59 5.22
CA ALA A 193 -13.14 -16.08 5.72
C ALA A 193 -11.93 -16.76 5.05
N LEU A 194 -11.96 -18.09 4.88
CA LEU A 194 -10.91 -18.83 4.21
C LEU A 194 -10.72 -18.36 2.76
N ARG A 195 -11.80 -18.09 2.03
CA ARG A 195 -11.74 -17.50 0.68
C ARG A 195 -11.07 -16.13 0.70
N SER A 196 -11.57 -15.23 1.54
CA SER A 196 -11.01 -13.88 1.64
C SER A 196 -9.55 -13.87 2.04
N PHE A 197 -9.10 -14.78 2.92
CA PHE A 197 -7.68 -14.91 3.24
C PHE A 197 -6.84 -15.55 2.11
N LYS A 198 -7.42 -16.42 1.29
CA LYS A 198 -6.76 -16.93 0.08
C LYS A 198 -6.55 -15.79 -0.93
N ASP A 199 -7.59 -15.00 -1.21
CA ASP A 199 -7.50 -13.84 -2.09
C ASP A 199 -6.46 -12.83 -1.54
N ALA A 200 -6.46 -12.60 -0.21
CA ALA A 200 -5.49 -11.75 0.46
C ALA A 200 -4.04 -12.26 0.43
N SER A 201 -3.80 -13.53 0.13
CA SER A 201 -2.45 -14.10 0.00
C SER A 201 -1.88 -14.00 -1.41
N MET A 202 -2.61 -13.39 -2.34
CA MET A 202 -2.22 -13.17 -3.72
C MET A 202 -1.88 -11.68 -3.97
N GLY A 203 -1.63 -11.32 -5.21
CA GLY A 203 -1.40 -9.95 -5.63
C GLY A 203 -0.28 -9.26 -4.87
N THR A 204 -0.52 -8.05 -4.40
CA THR A 204 0.47 -7.23 -3.70
C THR A 204 0.89 -7.80 -2.34
N CYS A 205 0.11 -8.71 -1.74
CA CYS A 205 0.40 -9.35 -0.46
C CYS A 205 1.04 -10.75 -0.57
N TYR A 206 1.43 -11.20 -1.74
CA TYR A 206 2.06 -12.52 -1.93
C TYR A 206 3.21 -12.79 -0.94
N ASN A 207 3.97 -11.76 -0.58
CA ASN A 207 5.06 -11.84 0.39
C ASN A 207 4.63 -11.50 1.83
N SER A 208 3.34 -11.57 2.17
CA SER A 208 2.84 -11.35 3.53
C SER A 208 2.47 -12.67 4.20
N PRO A 209 3.05 -13.00 5.36
CA PRO A 209 2.68 -14.22 6.09
C PRO A 209 1.33 -14.13 6.80
N ALA A 210 0.79 -12.93 7.02
CA ALA A 210 -0.42 -12.72 7.81
C ALA A 210 -1.66 -13.42 7.22
N PRO A 211 -1.98 -13.28 5.92
CA PRO A 211 -3.11 -14.00 5.32
C PRO A 211 -2.96 -15.51 5.39
N ILE A 212 -1.76 -16.04 5.16
CA ILE A 212 -1.48 -17.48 5.21
C ILE A 212 -1.69 -18.02 6.64
N TYR A 213 -1.24 -17.25 7.64
CA TYR A 213 -1.45 -17.62 9.04
C TYR A 213 -2.95 -17.68 9.40
N HIS A 214 -3.74 -16.71 8.94
CA HIS A 214 -5.19 -16.73 9.17
C HIS A 214 -5.91 -17.79 8.34
N GLN A 215 -5.39 -18.20 7.18
CA GLN A 215 -5.86 -19.42 6.50
C GLN A 215 -5.69 -20.64 7.40
N ALA A 216 -4.48 -20.83 7.98
CA ALA A 216 -4.22 -21.93 8.88
C ALA A 216 -5.16 -21.92 10.10
N LEU A 217 -5.35 -20.78 10.76
CA LEU A 217 -6.28 -20.67 11.87
C LEU A 217 -7.72 -21.01 11.45
N THR A 218 -8.14 -20.54 10.28
CA THR A 218 -9.48 -20.80 9.75
C THR A 218 -9.70 -22.28 9.42
N LEU A 219 -8.67 -22.93 8.88
CA LEU A 219 -8.69 -24.37 8.60
C LEU A 219 -8.77 -25.21 9.89
N ILE A 220 -8.14 -24.76 10.98
CA ILE A 220 -8.28 -25.39 12.31
C ILE A 220 -9.73 -25.30 12.79
N GLU A 221 -10.37 -24.14 12.69
CA GLU A 221 -11.78 -23.96 13.07
C GLU A 221 -12.74 -24.81 12.22
N LEU A 222 -12.38 -25.08 10.98
CA LEU A 222 -13.11 -25.98 10.08
C LEU A 222 -12.81 -27.47 10.30
N GLY A 223 -11.87 -27.81 11.18
CA GLY A 223 -11.45 -29.19 11.45
C GLY A 223 -10.46 -29.76 10.40
N ASN A 224 -10.04 -28.98 9.41
CA ASN A 224 -9.13 -29.38 8.34
C ASN A 224 -7.66 -29.29 8.81
N LEU A 225 -7.28 -30.14 9.76
CA LEU A 225 -6.02 -30.04 10.48
C LEU A 225 -4.79 -30.31 9.57
N GLU A 226 -4.91 -31.14 8.55
CA GLU A 226 -3.82 -31.42 7.62
C GLU A 226 -3.51 -30.20 6.74
N ASP A 227 -4.55 -29.60 6.15
CA ASP A 227 -4.38 -28.36 5.37
C ASP A 227 -3.84 -27.22 6.24
N ALA A 228 -4.25 -27.16 7.50
CA ALA A 228 -3.73 -26.17 8.45
C ALA A 228 -2.23 -26.35 8.69
N ARG A 229 -1.75 -27.61 8.85
CA ARG A 229 -0.32 -27.90 9.00
C ARG A 229 0.49 -27.49 7.77
N ILE A 230 -0.02 -27.79 6.58
CA ILE A 230 0.63 -27.36 5.33
C ILE A 230 0.81 -25.85 5.31
N LYS A 231 -0.21 -25.08 5.73
CA LYS A 231 -0.12 -23.62 5.79
C LYS A 231 0.82 -23.10 6.87
N LEU A 232 0.92 -23.76 8.01
CA LEU A 232 1.88 -23.42 9.07
C LEU A 232 3.32 -23.71 8.61
N ASP A 233 3.56 -24.86 7.96
CA ASP A 233 4.86 -25.22 7.38
C ASP A 233 5.29 -24.23 6.28
N GLU A 234 4.36 -23.83 5.41
CA GLU A 234 4.59 -22.78 4.41
C GLU A 234 5.13 -21.49 5.05
N ILE A 235 4.59 -21.08 6.21
CA ILE A 235 5.07 -19.90 6.93
C ILE A 235 6.47 -20.12 7.51
N GLU A 236 6.74 -21.28 8.09
CA GLU A 236 8.04 -21.59 8.69
C GLU A 236 9.16 -21.64 7.64
N THR A 237 8.86 -22.10 6.44
CA THR A 237 9.82 -22.19 5.33
C THR A 237 10.02 -20.86 4.61
N ARG A 238 8.95 -20.23 4.13
CA ARG A 238 9.02 -19.01 3.31
C ARG A 238 9.29 -17.74 4.13
N PHE A 239 8.85 -17.70 5.39
CA PHE A 239 8.88 -16.50 6.24
C PHE A 239 9.65 -16.72 7.54
N SER A 240 10.67 -17.58 7.52
CA SER A 240 11.43 -18.04 8.70
C SER A 240 11.98 -16.92 9.59
N LYS A 241 12.25 -15.73 9.04
CA LYS A 241 12.78 -14.57 9.76
C LYS A 241 11.69 -13.63 10.31
N THR A 242 10.42 -13.99 10.19
CA THR A 242 9.30 -13.15 10.66
C THR A 242 8.75 -13.64 12.01
N PRO A 243 8.07 -12.78 12.78
CA PRO A 243 7.37 -13.20 13.99
C PRO A 243 6.30 -14.27 13.72
N TYR A 244 5.79 -14.35 12.50
CA TYR A 244 4.79 -15.36 12.11
C TYR A 244 5.36 -16.78 12.09
N ALA A 245 6.65 -16.98 11.79
CA ALA A 245 7.27 -18.30 11.89
C ALA A 245 7.26 -18.85 13.33
N ALA A 246 7.51 -18.00 14.33
CA ALA A 246 7.41 -18.40 15.73
C ALA A 246 5.95 -18.74 16.13
N ARG A 247 4.98 -17.96 15.65
CA ARG A 247 3.55 -18.23 15.87
C ARG A 247 3.11 -19.53 15.21
N ALA A 248 3.59 -19.78 13.98
CA ALA A 248 3.29 -21.02 13.26
C ALA A 248 3.82 -22.26 14.00
N ARG A 249 5.09 -22.26 14.44
CA ARG A 249 5.67 -23.33 15.27
C ARG A 249 4.87 -23.60 16.54
N ALA A 250 4.52 -22.54 17.27
CA ALA A 250 3.73 -22.69 18.50
C ALA A 250 2.37 -23.36 18.20
N LYS A 251 1.71 -22.97 17.11
CA LYS A 251 0.41 -23.56 16.71
C LYS A 251 0.57 -25.00 16.21
N THR A 252 1.66 -25.36 15.52
CA THR A 252 1.96 -26.74 15.12
C THR A 252 2.17 -27.66 16.34
N ILE A 253 2.89 -27.18 17.37
CA ILE A 253 3.08 -27.93 18.63
C ILE A 253 1.73 -28.17 19.32
N GLU A 254 0.87 -27.14 19.40
CA GLU A 254 -0.48 -27.26 19.97
C GLU A 254 -1.31 -28.33 19.24
N LEU A 255 -1.34 -28.31 17.90
CA LEU A 255 -2.06 -29.29 17.09
C LEU A 255 -1.54 -30.72 17.28
N ASN A 256 -0.24 -30.89 17.44
CA ASN A 256 0.37 -32.20 17.69
C ASN A 256 -0.01 -32.74 19.08
N GLY A 257 -0.10 -31.87 20.09
CA GLY A 257 -0.57 -32.21 21.42
C GLY A 257 -2.02 -32.68 21.43
N ILE A 258 -2.91 -32.00 20.72
CA ILE A 258 -4.33 -32.35 20.58
C ILE A 258 -4.46 -33.74 19.92
N ASN A 259 -3.74 -34.02 18.86
CA ASN A 259 -3.77 -35.33 18.19
C ASN A 259 -3.28 -36.47 19.10
N LYS A 260 -2.22 -36.22 19.86
CA LYS A 260 -1.69 -37.22 20.81
C LYS A 260 -2.73 -37.57 21.87
N ASN A 261 -3.43 -36.58 22.42
CA ASN A 261 -4.48 -36.81 23.43
C ASN A 261 -5.67 -37.56 22.84
N LYS A 262 -6.16 -37.20 21.64
CA LYS A 262 -7.24 -37.92 20.94
C LYS A 262 -6.84 -39.38 20.64
N MET A 263 -5.59 -39.68 20.28
CA MET A 263 -5.11 -41.05 20.06
C MET A 263 -5.04 -41.83 21.37
N ILE A 264 -4.71 -41.22 22.51
CA ILE A 264 -4.69 -41.85 23.82
C ILE A 264 -6.11 -42.19 24.25
N GLU A 265 -7.04 -41.24 24.09
CA GLU A 265 -8.48 -41.45 24.42
C GLU A 265 -9.09 -42.56 23.54
N ALA A 266 -8.84 -42.56 22.24
CA ALA A 266 -9.29 -43.61 21.33
C ALA A 266 -8.75 -45.00 21.70
N LYS A 267 -7.44 -45.07 22.06
CA LYS A 267 -6.83 -46.35 22.54
C LYS A 267 -7.39 -46.81 23.89
N SER A 268 -7.71 -45.87 24.78
CA SER A 268 -8.32 -46.25 26.08
C SER A 268 -9.76 -46.73 25.89
N SER A 269 -10.52 -46.09 24.99
CA SER A 269 -11.91 -46.54 24.68
C SER A 269 -11.95 -47.87 23.97
N SER A 270 -11.02 -48.19 23.06
CA SER A 270 -10.93 -49.48 22.40
C SER A 270 -10.54 -50.62 23.40
N LYS A 271 -9.68 -50.29 24.36
CA LYS A 271 -9.32 -51.27 25.43
C LYS A 271 -10.43 -51.56 26.38
N MET A 272 -11.39 -50.64 26.62
CA MET A 272 -12.61 -50.87 27.42
C MET A 272 -13.62 -51.79 26.72
N LEU A 273 -13.59 -51.81 25.36
CA LEU A 273 -14.46 -52.67 24.56
C LEU A 273 -13.94 -54.09 24.42
N GLU A 274 -12.66 -54.35 24.71
CA GLU A 274 -12.01 -55.67 24.66
C GLU A 274 -11.98 -56.40 26.00
N SER A 275 -12.58 -55.84 27.07
CA SER A 275 -12.67 -56.57 28.35
C SER A 275 -13.74 -57.64 28.22
N PRO A 276 -13.42 -58.93 28.36
CA PRO A 276 -14.44 -59.96 28.28
C PRO A 276 -15.34 -59.86 29.50
N GLU A 277 -16.64 -59.80 29.24
CA GLU A 277 -17.66 -60.07 30.27
C GLU A 277 -17.52 -61.52 30.72
N PHE A 278 -17.20 -61.73 32.00
CA PHE A 278 -17.29 -63.01 32.65
C PHE A 278 -18.67 -63.27 33.22
#